data_740f5cabc63d87947fe75eddb5067f85
#
_entry.id   740f5cabc63d87947fe75eddb5067f85
#
_cell.length_a   1.000
_cell.length_b   1.000
_cell.length_c   1.000
_cell.angle_alpha   90.00
_cell.angle_beta   90.00
_cell.angle_gamma   90.00
#
_symmetry.space_group_name_H-M   'P 1'
#
loop_
_entity.id
_entity.type
_entity.pdbx_description
1 polymer ?
#
loop_
_entity_poly.entity_id
_entity_poly.type
_entity_poly.pdbx_seq_one_letter_code
_entity_poly.pdbx_strand_id
1 'polypeptide(L)'
;MTFSTFFAQQTTTQDAPRPGITAWSYSRLAKWQECPRSAYYAFVEKRGQGEKSEAMLRGIAAHEECAAIYRGDAPDEERSVLSREWRFRLRAQSQIWGADLEAELQVAYTANWERRKWFDKDVVFRCAFDGFAFAGDDIAIYEHKTGRPRATHKDQAELYACVAALVVPEASRVEVNLQYLDLPVSREPVVHSWTWPELMLGNEGMPMITKWVTTANAMMADRDFPTRAGPQCRWCQFRGEAGGPCGIWS
;
A
#
# COMPACT_ATOMS: atom_id res chain seq x y z
N MET A 1 16.58 18.29 12.53
CA MET A 1 16.07 17.04 13.15
C MET A 1 15.82 16.06 12.04
N THR A 2 16.43 14.90 12.07
CA THR A 2 16.22 13.88 11.05
C THR A 2 14.94 13.09 11.38
N PHE A 3 14.27 12.54 10.37
CA PHE A 3 13.08 11.68 10.50
C PHE A 3 13.27 10.59 11.56
N SER A 4 14.46 10.03 11.65
CA SER A 4 14.82 8.95 12.57
C SER A 4 14.73 9.35 14.07
N THR A 5 15.03 10.60 14.41
CA THR A 5 15.06 11.05 15.83
C THR A 5 13.67 11.31 16.42
N PHE A 6 12.66 11.59 15.58
CA PHE A 6 11.31 11.87 16.05
C PHE A 6 10.55 10.61 16.51
N PHE A 7 10.84 9.45 15.94
CA PHE A 7 10.07 8.22 16.16
C PHE A 7 10.58 7.30 17.29
N ALA A 8 11.80 7.54 17.79
CA ALA A 8 12.41 6.68 18.82
C ALA A 8 11.69 6.72 20.19
N GLN A 9 10.71 7.60 20.40
CA GLN A 9 10.13 7.85 21.73
C GLN A 9 8.73 7.27 21.97
N GLN A 10 8.14 6.49 21.03
CA GLN A 10 6.73 6.08 21.15
C GLN A 10 6.46 4.57 21.25
N THR A 11 7.42 3.74 21.57
CA THR A 11 7.16 2.33 21.81
C THR A 11 7.21 1.99 23.29
N THR A 12 6.07 1.99 23.97
CA THR A 12 5.90 1.29 25.25
C THR A 12 5.31 -0.09 25.00
N THR A 13 6.11 -1.10 25.25
CA THR A 13 5.66 -2.49 25.36
C THR A 13 5.19 -2.76 26.78
N GLN A 14 3.98 -3.31 26.96
CA GLN A 14 3.71 -4.20 28.09
C GLN A 14 2.52 -5.12 27.85
N ASP A 15 2.74 -6.39 28.23
CA ASP A 15 1.84 -7.52 28.47
C ASP A 15 1.09 -8.14 27.28
N ALA A 16 1.52 -9.35 26.97
CA ALA A 16 0.91 -10.25 25.99
C ALA A 16 -0.18 -11.11 26.64
N PRO A 17 -1.45 -10.93 26.26
CA PRO A 17 -2.41 -12.01 26.42
C PRO A 17 -3.08 -12.47 25.13
N ARG A 18 -3.25 -11.67 24.12
CA ARG A 18 -3.77 -12.13 22.83
C ARG A 18 -2.80 -11.79 21.70
N PRO A 19 -2.60 -12.69 20.72
CA PRO A 19 -1.80 -12.37 19.57
C PRO A 19 -2.43 -11.19 18.82
N GLY A 20 -1.62 -10.19 18.52
CA GLY A 20 -2.01 -8.99 17.80
C GLY A 20 -1.39 -8.94 16.41
N ILE A 21 -1.73 -7.90 15.66
CA ILE A 21 -1.06 -7.60 14.39
C ILE A 21 0.31 -7.02 14.74
N THR A 22 1.38 -7.67 14.28
CA THR A 22 2.77 -7.33 14.66
C THR A 22 3.47 -6.44 13.63
N ALA A 23 2.91 -6.33 12.43
CA ALA A 23 3.47 -5.50 11.36
C ALA A 23 2.35 -4.90 10.53
N TRP A 24 2.59 -3.73 9.96
CA TRP A 24 1.61 -3.00 9.19
C TRP A 24 2.07 -2.67 7.76
N SER A 25 1.12 -2.42 6.93
CA SER A 25 1.21 -1.85 5.59
C SER A 25 -0.07 -1.06 5.34
N TYR A 26 -0.15 -0.29 4.27
CA TYR A 26 -1.40 0.40 3.94
C TYR A 26 -2.60 -0.56 3.89
N SER A 27 -2.48 -1.67 3.20
CA SER A 27 -3.58 -2.63 3.03
C SER A 27 -4.05 -3.26 4.36
N ARG A 28 -3.13 -3.55 5.29
CA ARG A 28 -3.48 -4.06 6.61
C ARG A 28 -4.18 -3.01 7.45
N LEU A 29 -3.68 -1.78 7.41
CA LEU A 29 -4.25 -0.65 8.11
C LEU A 29 -5.66 -0.33 7.59
N ALA A 30 -5.84 -0.24 6.29
CA ALA A 30 -7.13 -0.01 5.65
C ALA A 30 -8.15 -1.09 6.02
N LYS A 31 -7.73 -2.37 6.03
CA LYS A 31 -8.60 -3.48 6.43
C LYS A 31 -9.02 -3.40 7.90
N TRP A 32 -8.09 -3.00 8.79
CA TRP A 32 -8.41 -2.81 10.21
C TRP A 32 -9.33 -1.61 10.41
N GLN A 33 -9.09 -0.50 9.71
CA GLN A 33 -9.96 0.67 9.75
C GLN A 33 -11.37 0.35 9.23
N GLU A 34 -11.49 -0.49 8.21
CA GLU A 34 -12.78 -0.94 7.69
C GLU A 34 -13.51 -1.82 8.72
N CYS A 35 -12.85 -2.83 9.27
CA CYS A 35 -13.38 -3.72 10.30
C CYS A 35 -12.26 -4.44 11.06
N PRO A 36 -11.96 -4.06 12.33
CA PRO A 36 -10.92 -4.71 13.12
C PRO A 36 -11.09 -6.24 13.20
N ARG A 37 -12.32 -6.74 13.37
CA ARG A 37 -12.58 -8.18 13.40
C ARG A 37 -12.19 -8.90 12.10
N SER A 38 -12.45 -8.28 10.96
CA SER A 38 -12.03 -8.82 9.66
C SER A 38 -10.50 -8.87 9.54
N ALA A 39 -9.80 -7.84 10.03
CA ALA A 39 -8.34 -7.82 10.07
C ALA A 39 -7.77 -8.90 11.01
N TYR A 40 -8.41 -9.13 12.17
CA TYR A 40 -8.04 -10.20 13.09
C TYR A 40 -8.11 -11.58 12.42
N TYR A 41 -9.22 -11.90 11.78
CA TYR A 41 -9.36 -13.18 11.08
C TYR A 41 -8.32 -13.35 9.96
N ALA A 42 -8.04 -12.27 9.21
CA ALA A 42 -7.09 -12.34 8.11
C ALA A 42 -5.63 -12.44 8.56
N PHE A 43 -5.22 -11.66 9.56
CA PHE A 43 -3.80 -11.44 9.85
C PHE A 43 -3.31 -12.11 11.12
N VAL A 44 -4.20 -12.34 12.09
CA VAL A 44 -3.86 -12.99 13.36
C VAL A 44 -4.21 -14.47 13.33
N GLU A 45 -5.49 -14.80 13.07
CA GLU A 45 -5.92 -16.21 12.97
C GLU A 45 -5.50 -16.84 11.65
N LYS A 46 -5.10 -16.05 10.66
CA LYS A 46 -4.73 -16.53 9.31
C LYS A 46 -5.79 -17.45 8.72
N ARG A 47 -7.06 -17.17 9.03
CA ARG A 47 -8.18 -17.92 8.46
C ARG A 47 -8.12 -17.80 6.96
N GLY A 48 -8.16 -18.94 6.32
CA GLY A 48 -7.95 -19.13 4.90
C GLY A 48 -8.65 -18.06 4.09
N GLN A 49 -7.90 -17.44 3.25
CA GLN A 49 -8.46 -16.70 2.16
C GLN A 49 -9.15 -17.75 1.31
N GLY A 50 -10.47 -17.69 1.22
CA GLY A 50 -11.23 -18.51 0.30
C GLY A 50 -10.66 -18.42 -1.12
N GLU A 51 -11.20 -19.15 -2.06
CA GLU A 51 -10.81 -19.03 -3.45
C GLU A 51 -10.78 -17.56 -3.86
N LYS A 52 -9.66 -17.14 -4.46
CA LYS A 52 -9.50 -15.78 -4.94
C LYS A 52 -10.59 -15.50 -5.97
N SER A 53 -11.32 -14.39 -5.81
CA SER A 53 -12.31 -14.00 -6.81
C SER A 53 -11.65 -13.74 -8.16
N GLU A 54 -12.40 -13.90 -9.24
CA GLU A 54 -11.93 -13.60 -10.60
C GLU A 54 -11.36 -12.16 -10.70
N ALA A 55 -12.03 -11.20 -10.07
CA ALA A 55 -11.54 -9.81 -10.00
C ALA A 55 -10.18 -9.69 -9.30
N MET A 56 -9.96 -10.47 -8.23
CA MET A 56 -8.68 -10.49 -7.51
C MET A 56 -7.58 -11.15 -8.35
N LEU A 57 -7.88 -12.25 -9.04
CA LEU A 57 -6.94 -12.93 -9.94
C LEU A 57 -6.56 -12.01 -11.10
N ARG A 58 -7.53 -11.31 -11.68
CA ARG A 58 -7.29 -10.31 -12.72
C ARG A 58 -6.41 -9.17 -12.21
N GLY A 59 -6.65 -8.68 -10.99
CA GLY A 59 -5.80 -7.65 -10.37
C GLY A 59 -4.35 -8.11 -10.25
N ILE A 60 -4.11 -9.33 -9.77
CA ILE A 60 -2.78 -9.91 -9.65
C ILE A 60 -2.10 -9.99 -11.02
N ALA A 61 -2.78 -10.56 -12.01
CA ALA A 61 -2.24 -10.67 -13.38
C ALA A 61 -1.90 -9.30 -13.99
N ALA A 62 -2.73 -8.28 -13.74
CA ALA A 62 -2.46 -6.93 -14.23
C ALA A 62 -1.19 -6.32 -13.61
N HIS A 63 -0.98 -6.47 -12.29
CA HIS A 63 0.25 -6.00 -11.62
C HIS A 63 1.49 -6.76 -12.12
N GLU A 64 1.40 -8.08 -12.26
CA GLU A 64 2.49 -8.90 -12.79
C GLU A 64 2.87 -8.47 -14.21
N GLU A 65 1.88 -8.19 -15.07
CA GLU A 65 2.13 -7.70 -16.44
C GLU A 65 2.75 -6.29 -16.44
N CYS A 66 2.27 -5.37 -15.60
CA CYS A 66 2.89 -4.04 -15.46
C CYS A 66 4.35 -4.14 -15.03
N ALA A 67 4.63 -4.96 -14.03
CA ALA A 67 5.98 -5.17 -13.53
C ALA A 67 6.91 -5.79 -14.60
N ALA A 68 6.42 -6.75 -15.38
CA ALA A 68 7.15 -7.33 -16.50
C ALA A 68 7.50 -6.26 -17.56
N ILE A 69 6.54 -5.43 -17.93
CA ILE A 69 6.77 -4.34 -18.90
C ILE A 69 7.83 -3.35 -18.37
N TYR A 70 7.77 -2.98 -17.08
CA TYR A 70 8.76 -2.08 -16.48
C TYR A 70 10.16 -2.67 -16.43
N ARG A 71 10.29 -4.00 -16.30
CA ARG A 71 11.58 -4.70 -16.37
C ARG A 71 12.10 -4.89 -17.80
N GLY A 72 11.32 -4.50 -18.81
CA GLY A 72 11.67 -4.67 -20.22
C GLY A 72 11.30 -6.02 -20.82
N ASP A 73 10.56 -6.84 -20.10
CA ASP A 73 10.05 -8.10 -20.61
C ASP A 73 8.93 -7.85 -21.64
N ALA A 74 8.86 -8.69 -22.68
CA ALA A 74 7.78 -8.66 -23.65
C ALA A 74 6.60 -9.50 -23.13
N PRO A 75 5.47 -8.89 -22.73
CA PRO A 75 4.31 -9.67 -22.35
C PRO A 75 3.75 -10.47 -23.53
N ASP A 76 3.23 -11.66 -23.25
CA ASP A 76 2.48 -12.45 -24.19
C ASP A 76 1.18 -11.72 -24.54
N GLU A 77 1.09 -11.23 -25.76
CA GLU A 77 -0.05 -10.42 -26.20
C GLU A 77 -1.38 -11.20 -26.22
N GLU A 78 -1.33 -12.52 -26.42
CA GLU A 78 -2.53 -13.36 -26.44
C GLU A 78 -3.08 -13.61 -25.02
N ARG A 79 -2.22 -13.53 -24.01
CA ARG A 79 -2.58 -13.73 -22.59
C ARG A 79 -2.71 -12.44 -21.80
N SER A 80 -2.47 -11.31 -22.45
CA SER A 80 -2.49 -10.01 -21.79
C SER A 80 -3.87 -9.67 -21.21
N VAL A 81 -3.87 -9.22 -19.96
CA VAL A 81 -5.07 -8.69 -19.29
C VAL A 81 -5.18 -7.17 -19.40
N LEU A 82 -4.14 -6.51 -19.93
CA LEU A 82 -4.10 -5.07 -20.17
C LEU A 82 -4.53 -4.73 -21.61
N SER A 83 -5.16 -3.56 -21.79
CA SER A 83 -5.42 -3.06 -23.14
C SER A 83 -4.11 -2.73 -23.88
N ARG A 84 -4.16 -2.73 -25.21
CA ARG A 84 -3.01 -2.37 -26.04
C ARG A 84 -2.48 -0.97 -25.72
N GLU A 85 -3.38 -0.04 -25.46
CA GLU A 85 -3.06 1.35 -25.13
C GLU A 85 -2.33 1.44 -23.77
N TRP A 86 -2.77 0.67 -22.76
CA TRP A 86 -2.07 0.61 -21.48
C TRP A 86 -0.68 0.01 -21.62
N ARG A 87 -0.52 -1.09 -22.35
CA ARG A 87 0.82 -1.66 -22.60
C ARG A 87 1.75 -0.67 -23.32
N PHE A 88 1.22 0.10 -24.28
CA PHE A 88 2.00 1.13 -24.95
C PHE A 88 2.44 2.23 -23.98
N ARG A 89 1.54 2.73 -23.12
CA ARG A 89 1.83 3.75 -22.13
C ARG A 89 2.88 3.30 -21.13
N LEU A 90 2.77 2.09 -20.60
CA LEU A 90 3.74 1.52 -19.65
C LEU A 90 5.13 1.36 -20.28
N ARG A 91 5.20 0.89 -21.52
CA ARG A 91 6.47 0.83 -22.27
C ARG A 91 7.08 2.21 -22.48
N ALA A 92 6.28 3.21 -22.80
CA ALA A 92 6.76 4.58 -22.93
C ALA A 92 7.30 5.13 -21.59
N GLN A 93 6.63 4.87 -20.48
CA GLN A 93 7.13 5.23 -19.14
C GLN A 93 8.46 4.53 -18.83
N SER A 94 8.56 3.22 -19.09
CA SER A 94 9.81 2.47 -18.91
C SER A 94 10.94 3.02 -19.79
N GLN A 95 10.66 3.44 -21.02
CA GLN A 95 11.66 4.05 -21.89
C GLN A 95 12.10 5.44 -21.45
N ILE A 96 11.19 6.25 -20.91
CA ILE A 96 11.49 7.60 -20.41
C ILE A 96 12.42 7.52 -19.19
N TRP A 97 12.15 6.63 -18.27
CA TRP A 97 12.92 6.49 -17.03
C TRP A 97 14.15 5.57 -17.18
N GLY A 98 14.10 4.60 -18.10
CA GLY A 98 15.19 3.65 -18.30
C GLY A 98 15.56 2.91 -17.02
N ALA A 99 16.85 2.99 -16.66
CA ALA A 99 17.37 2.33 -15.46
C ALA A 99 16.94 2.98 -14.14
N ASP A 100 16.38 4.19 -14.18
CA ASP A 100 15.90 4.92 -12.98
C ASP A 100 14.51 4.46 -12.52
N LEU A 101 13.82 3.60 -13.31
CA LEU A 101 12.55 2.99 -12.94
C LEU A 101 12.75 1.59 -12.37
N GLU A 102 12.40 1.41 -11.10
CA GLU A 102 12.36 0.10 -10.45
C GLU A 102 10.91 -0.40 -10.33
N ALA A 103 10.66 -1.61 -10.83
CA ALA A 103 9.37 -2.29 -10.70
C ALA A 103 9.31 -3.08 -9.40
N GLU A 104 8.17 -3.00 -8.69
CA GLU A 104 7.93 -3.74 -7.45
C GLU A 104 9.00 -3.47 -6.37
N LEU A 105 9.39 -2.18 -6.22
CA LEU A 105 10.34 -1.81 -5.17
C LEU A 105 9.76 -2.11 -3.79
N GLN A 106 10.40 -3.03 -3.06
CA GLN A 106 10.00 -3.42 -1.72
C GLN A 106 10.85 -2.73 -0.66
N VAL A 107 10.19 -2.13 0.33
CA VAL A 107 10.86 -1.49 1.46
C VAL A 107 10.25 -1.99 2.78
N ALA A 108 11.13 -2.24 3.74
CA ALA A 108 10.74 -2.72 5.06
C ALA A 108 11.54 -2.00 6.15
N TYR A 109 10.89 -1.68 7.26
CA TYR A 109 11.46 -0.90 8.35
C TYR A 109 11.13 -1.49 9.72
N THR A 110 12.05 -1.31 10.65
CA THR A 110 11.83 -1.57 12.08
C THR A 110 10.94 -0.47 12.71
N ALA A 111 10.61 -0.62 13.99
CA ALA A 111 9.93 0.43 14.76
C ALA A 111 10.73 1.74 14.84
N ASN A 112 12.06 1.67 14.73
CA ASN A 112 12.94 2.83 14.73
C ASN A 112 13.27 3.36 13.33
N TRP A 113 12.51 2.93 12.32
CA TRP A 113 12.70 3.32 10.91
C TRP A 113 14.07 2.96 10.32
N GLU A 114 14.68 1.90 10.85
CA GLU A 114 15.88 1.32 10.23
C GLU A 114 15.48 0.39 9.09
N ARG A 115 16.11 0.57 7.94
CA ARG A 115 15.88 -0.29 6.75
C ARG A 115 16.25 -1.74 7.05
N ARG A 116 15.41 -2.68 6.60
CA ARG A 116 15.60 -4.12 6.75
C ARG A 116 15.28 -4.85 5.45
N LYS A 117 15.63 -6.13 5.40
CA LYS A 117 15.12 -7.03 4.36
C LYS A 117 13.64 -7.34 4.63
N TRP A 118 12.91 -7.64 3.58
CA TRP A 118 11.46 -7.81 3.61
C TRP A 118 10.94 -8.80 4.67
N PHE A 119 11.68 -9.88 4.92
CA PHE A 119 11.28 -10.95 5.85
C PHE A 119 12.03 -10.95 7.19
N ASP A 120 12.81 -9.91 7.49
CA ASP A 120 13.48 -9.82 8.79
C ASP A 120 12.45 -9.79 9.93
N LYS A 121 12.80 -10.41 11.06
CA LYS A 121 11.87 -10.66 12.18
C LYS A 121 11.45 -9.40 12.92
N ASP A 122 12.30 -8.38 12.91
CA ASP A 122 12.10 -7.09 13.58
C ASP A 122 11.38 -6.05 12.70
N VAL A 123 10.94 -6.45 11.51
CA VAL A 123 10.18 -5.59 10.60
C VAL A 123 8.77 -5.36 11.13
N VAL A 124 8.42 -4.09 11.32
CA VAL A 124 7.08 -3.66 11.72
C VAL A 124 6.31 -2.95 10.61
N PHE A 125 6.98 -2.45 9.59
CA PHE A 125 6.36 -1.77 8.46
C PHE A 125 6.86 -2.32 7.12
N ARG A 126 5.95 -2.47 6.15
CA ARG A 126 6.25 -2.87 4.78
C ARG A 126 5.49 -2.03 3.77
N CYS A 127 6.19 -1.64 2.73
CA CYS A 127 5.60 -0.97 1.57
C CYS A 127 6.21 -1.57 0.29
N ALA A 128 5.37 -1.76 -0.73
CA ALA A 128 5.80 -2.11 -2.07
C ALA A 128 5.20 -1.08 -3.03
N PHE A 129 6.02 -0.57 -3.92
CA PHE A 129 5.62 0.35 -4.97
C PHE A 129 5.55 -0.42 -6.28
N ASP A 130 4.46 -0.32 -7.04
CA ASP A 130 4.34 -1.00 -8.33
C ASP A 130 5.38 -0.50 -9.34
N GLY A 131 5.61 0.82 -9.38
CA GLY A 131 6.71 1.47 -10.09
C GLY A 131 7.27 2.62 -9.28
N PHE A 132 8.58 2.67 -9.15
CA PHE A 132 9.30 3.73 -8.43
C PHE A 132 10.42 4.26 -9.31
N ALA A 133 10.39 5.54 -9.60
CA ALA A 133 11.43 6.20 -10.37
C ALA A 133 11.99 7.40 -9.61
N PHE A 134 13.31 7.60 -9.69
CA PHE A 134 13.99 8.75 -9.11
C PHE A 134 15.03 9.27 -10.06
N ALA A 135 14.92 10.55 -10.43
CA ALA A 135 15.92 11.24 -11.23
C ALA A 135 16.00 12.71 -10.82
N GLY A 136 17.22 13.20 -10.68
CA GLY A 136 17.46 14.55 -10.16
C GLY A 136 16.92 14.70 -8.74
N ASP A 137 15.97 15.61 -8.55
CA ASP A 137 15.38 15.93 -7.25
C ASP A 137 13.93 15.41 -7.10
N ASP A 138 13.43 14.69 -8.11
CA ASP A 138 12.03 14.29 -8.19
C ASP A 138 11.87 12.75 -8.10
N ILE A 139 10.90 12.30 -7.31
CA ILE A 139 10.44 10.93 -7.27
C ILE A 139 9.10 10.83 -8.00
N ALA A 140 8.96 9.85 -8.90
CA ALA A 140 7.69 9.46 -9.49
C ALA A 140 7.32 8.05 -9.05
N ILE A 141 6.13 7.91 -8.46
CA ILE A 141 5.54 6.62 -8.10
C ILE A 141 4.39 6.33 -9.06
N TYR A 142 4.36 5.14 -9.59
CA TYR A 142 3.25 4.61 -10.36
C TYR A 142 2.55 3.54 -9.54
N GLU A 143 1.28 3.76 -9.24
CA GLU A 143 0.42 2.82 -8.53
C GLU A 143 -0.71 2.38 -9.45
N HIS A 144 -0.75 1.10 -9.73
CA HIS A 144 -1.70 0.50 -10.65
C HIS A 144 -2.97 0.06 -9.91
N LYS A 145 -4.12 0.39 -10.47
CA LYS A 145 -5.42 0.03 -9.90
C LYS A 145 -6.28 -0.66 -10.94
N THR A 146 -6.82 -1.81 -10.58
CA THR A 146 -7.97 -2.39 -11.27
C THR A 146 -9.26 -1.87 -10.64
N GLY A 147 -10.27 -1.62 -11.44
CA GLY A 147 -11.55 -1.08 -10.99
C GLY A 147 -11.63 0.45 -11.03
N ARG A 148 -12.53 1.01 -10.22
CA ARG A 148 -12.86 2.44 -10.24
C ARG A 148 -12.11 3.25 -9.19
N PRO A 149 -11.87 4.55 -9.42
CA PRO A 149 -11.32 5.46 -8.41
C PRO A 149 -12.13 5.43 -7.09
N ARG A 150 -11.41 5.47 -5.96
CA ARG A 150 -11.97 5.55 -4.61
C ARG A 150 -11.24 6.62 -3.82
N ALA A 151 -11.92 7.28 -2.88
CA ALA A 151 -11.31 8.30 -2.03
C ALA A 151 -10.09 7.77 -1.23
N THR A 152 -10.17 6.51 -0.79
CA THR A 152 -9.07 5.83 -0.06
C THR A 152 -7.78 5.64 -0.86
N HIS A 153 -7.82 5.78 -2.19
CA HIS A 153 -6.60 5.71 -3.01
C HIS A 153 -5.71 6.94 -2.80
N LYS A 154 -6.30 8.12 -2.49
CA LYS A 154 -5.53 9.30 -2.10
C LYS A 154 -4.77 9.06 -0.79
N ASP A 155 -5.41 8.39 0.17
CA ASP A 155 -4.78 8.04 1.45
C ASP A 155 -3.56 7.13 1.24
N GLN A 156 -3.67 6.15 0.33
CA GLN A 156 -2.53 5.31 -0.04
C GLN A 156 -1.42 6.12 -0.71
N ALA A 157 -1.78 6.99 -1.65
CA ALA A 157 -0.81 7.85 -2.34
C ALA A 157 -0.04 8.75 -1.34
N GLU A 158 -0.72 9.30 -0.35
CA GLU A 158 -0.10 10.11 0.70
C GLU A 158 0.89 9.30 1.54
N LEU A 159 0.51 8.11 2.01
CA LEU A 159 1.46 7.24 2.72
C LEU A 159 2.65 6.87 1.84
N TYR A 160 2.42 6.58 0.56
CA TYR A 160 3.48 6.25 -0.39
C TYR A 160 4.45 7.41 -0.58
N ALA A 161 3.95 8.65 -0.69
CA ALA A 161 4.81 9.83 -0.76
C ALA A 161 5.68 9.98 0.50
N CYS A 162 5.11 9.79 1.69
CA CYS A 162 5.86 9.80 2.94
C CYS A 162 6.96 8.73 2.98
N VAL A 163 6.66 7.54 2.50
CA VAL A 163 7.63 6.42 2.49
C VAL A 163 8.71 6.65 1.43
N ALA A 164 8.36 7.18 0.27
CA ALA A 164 9.32 7.53 -0.77
C ALA A 164 10.34 8.55 -0.28
N ALA A 165 9.90 9.53 0.51
CA ALA A 165 10.78 10.50 1.15
C ALA A 165 11.74 9.88 2.20
N LEU A 166 11.42 8.68 2.73
CA LEU A 166 12.36 7.91 3.55
C LEU A 166 13.35 7.10 2.70
N VAL A 167 12.93 6.69 1.50
CA VAL A 167 13.79 5.93 0.56
C VAL A 167 14.84 6.84 -0.06
N VAL A 168 14.44 8.07 -0.43
CA VAL A 168 15.30 9.08 -1.07
C VAL A 168 15.18 10.38 -0.30
N PRO A 169 15.92 10.57 0.80
CA PRO A 169 15.82 11.75 1.67
C PRO A 169 16.24 13.07 1.01
N GLU A 170 16.98 13.00 -0.07
CA GLU A 170 17.46 14.14 -0.87
C GLU A 170 16.43 14.65 -1.89
N ALA A 171 15.36 13.90 -2.13
CA ALA A 171 14.34 14.33 -3.08
C ALA A 171 13.59 15.57 -2.61
N SER A 172 13.34 16.49 -3.52
CA SER A 172 12.61 17.74 -3.25
C SER A 172 11.11 17.58 -3.40
N ARG A 173 10.67 16.67 -4.27
CA ARG A 173 9.28 16.44 -4.61
C ARG A 173 8.98 14.96 -4.84
N VAL A 174 7.79 14.54 -4.42
CA VAL A 174 7.24 13.21 -4.70
C VAL A 174 5.93 13.36 -5.45
N GLU A 175 5.80 12.66 -6.56
CA GLU A 175 4.59 12.58 -7.34
C GLU A 175 4.09 11.14 -7.36
N VAL A 176 2.81 10.93 -7.03
CA VAL A 176 2.15 9.62 -7.07
C VAL A 176 1.09 9.61 -8.14
N ASN A 177 1.28 8.76 -9.13
CA ASN A 177 0.42 8.59 -10.30
C ASN A 177 -0.47 7.35 -10.10
N LEU A 178 -1.75 7.56 -9.80
CA LEU A 178 -2.75 6.50 -9.71
C LEU A 178 -3.26 6.15 -11.11
N GLN A 179 -2.87 5.01 -11.63
CA GLN A 179 -3.22 4.54 -12.98
C GLN A 179 -4.32 3.48 -12.91
N TYR A 180 -5.50 3.80 -13.45
CA TYR A 180 -6.67 2.93 -13.40
C TYR A 180 -6.76 2.09 -14.68
N LEU A 181 -6.21 0.88 -14.64
CA LEU A 181 -6.01 -0.01 -15.79
C LEU A 181 -7.30 -0.47 -16.47
N ASP A 182 -8.45 -0.39 -15.78
CA ASP A 182 -9.77 -0.70 -16.33
C ASP A 182 -10.46 0.50 -17.00
N LEU A 183 -9.82 1.65 -16.98
CA LEU A 183 -10.31 2.86 -17.64
C LEU A 183 -9.52 3.14 -18.93
N PRO A 184 -10.10 3.84 -19.90
CA PRO A 184 -9.38 4.23 -21.10
C PRO A 184 -8.13 5.04 -20.76
N VAL A 185 -7.03 4.80 -21.47
CA VAL A 185 -5.76 5.53 -21.32
C VAL A 185 -5.90 7.03 -21.58
N SER A 186 -6.89 7.44 -22.39
CA SER A 186 -7.24 8.84 -22.62
C SER A 186 -7.71 9.56 -21.36
N ARG A 187 -8.13 8.82 -20.34
CA ARG A 187 -8.41 9.38 -19.02
C ARG A 187 -7.08 9.60 -18.31
N GLU A 188 -6.78 10.86 -18.02
CA GLU A 188 -5.58 11.22 -17.30
C GLU A 188 -5.47 10.47 -15.96
N PRO A 189 -4.27 10.04 -15.56
CA PRO A 189 -4.05 9.47 -14.24
C PRO A 189 -4.43 10.49 -13.17
N VAL A 190 -4.85 10.01 -12.02
CA VAL A 190 -5.02 10.88 -10.86
C VAL A 190 -3.64 11.08 -10.24
N VAL A 191 -3.12 12.29 -10.36
CA VAL A 191 -1.80 12.66 -9.88
C VAL A 191 -1.93 13.42 -8.56
N HIS A 192 -1.16 13.01 -7.57
CA HIS A 192 -0.97 13.71 -6.32
C HIS A 192 0.50 14.04 -6.15
N SER A 193 0.80 15.28 -5.77
CA SER A 193 2.19 15.74 -5.62
C SER A 193 2.39 16.40 -4.26
N TRP A 194 3.54 16.16 -3.66
CA TRP A 194 3.97 16.78 -2.41
C TRP A 194 5.43 17.22 -2.51
N THR A 195 5.71 18.37 -1.93
CA THR A 195 7.08 18.82 -1.71
C THR A 195 7.62 18.27 -0.38
N TRP A 196 8.94 18.24 -0.23
CA TRP A 196 9.56 17.83 1.03
C TRP A 196 9.05 18.62 2.25
N PRO A 197 8.93 19.97 2.23
CA PRO A 197 8.37 20.70 3.35
C PRO A 197 6.94 20.27 3.73
N GLU A 198 6.07 20.00 2.74
CA GLU A 198 4.71 19.54 3.00
C GLU A 198 4.68 18.17 3.69
N LEU A 199 5.55 17.23 3.26
CA LEU A 199 5.68 15.92 3.88
C LEU A 199 6.23 16.00 5.31
N MET A 200 7.17 16.92 5.55
CA MET A 200 7.86 17.07 6.83
C MET A 200 7.08 17.90 7.84
N LEU A 201 6.36 18.91 7.41
CA LEU A 201 5.66 19.84 8.31
C LEU A 201 4.18 19.45 8.50
N GLY A 202 3.56 18.79 7.49
CA GLY A 202 2.13 18.49 7.52
C GLY A 202 1.26 19.72 7.80
N ASN A 203 0.02 19.50 8.17
CA ASN A 203 -0.91 20.60 8.44
C ASN A 203 -0.79 21.20 9.85
N GLU A 204 -0.09 20.52 10.78
CA GLU A 204 0.00 20.89 12.20
C GLU A 204 1.45 20.99 12.70
N GLY A 205 2.41 21.17 11.78
CA GLY A 205 3.83 21.24 12.13
C GLY A 205 4.46 19.89 12.53
N MET A 206 3.75 18.79 12.30
CA MET A 206 4.26 17.43 12.48
C MET A 206 4.38 16.71 11.13
N PRO A 207 5.39 15.83 10.96
CA PRO A 207 5.50 15.06 9.72
C PRO A 207 4.20 14.34 9.34
N MET A 208 3.82 14.43 8.07
CA MET A 208 2.57 13.86 7.56
C MET A 208 2.42 12.36 7.86
N ILE A 209 3.54 11.62 7.90
CA ILE A 209 3.56 10.20 8.26
C ILE A 209 3.05 9.92 9.69
N THR A 210 3.07 10.91 10.59
CA THR A 210 2.71 10.75 12.01
C THR A 210 1.29 10.21 12.18
N LYS A 211 0.33 10.66 11.37
CA LYS A 211 -1.05 10.16 11.43
C LYS A 211 -1.14 8.66 11.11
N TRP A 212 -0.33 8.19 10.17
CA TRP A 212 -0.28 6.79 9.75
C TRP A 212 0.35 5.92 10.84
N VAL A 213 1.44 6.41 11.44
CA VAL A 213 2.11 5.74 12.56
C VAL A 213 1.19 5.65 13.76
N THR A 214 0.51 6.73 14.12
CA THR A 214 -0.46 6.76 15.22
C THR A 214 -1.58 5.73 15.00
N THR A 215 -2.14 5.69 13.80
CA THR A 215 -3.19 4.73 13.45
C THR A 215 -2.66 3.29 13.46
N ALA A 216 -1.45 3.06 12.96
CA ALA A 216 -0.80 1.75 12.97
C ALA A 216 -0.51 1.27 14.39
N ASN A 217 -0.05 2.16 15.27
CA ASN A 217 0.16 1.84 16.70
C ASN A 217 -1.15 1.45 17.37
N ALA A 218 -2.25 2.16 17.10
CA ALA A 218 -3.58 1.79 17.60
C ALA A 218 -4.01 0.40 17.09
N MET A 219 -3.79 0.09 15.82
CA MET A 219 -4.05 -1.23 15.25
C MET A 219 -3.20 -2.33 15.91
N MET A 220 -1.91 -2.08 16.09
CA MET A 220 -0.98 -3.05 16.69
C MET A 220 -1.24 -3.24 18.18
N ALA A 221 -1.78 -2.24 18.87
CA ALA A 221 -2.20 -2.32 20.27
C ALA A 221 -3.59 -2.95 20.47
N ASP A 222 -4.40 -3.04 19.42
CA ASP A 222 -5.74 -3.61 19.50
C ASP A 222 -5.69 -5.09 19.89
N ARG A 223 -6.44 -5.47 20.91
CA ARG A 223 -6.57 -6.86 21.39
C ARG A 223 -8.03 -7.33 21.40
N ASP A 224 -8.97 -6.42 21.23
CA ASP A 224 -10.41 -6.72 21.24
C ASP A 224 -10.94 -6.99 19.84
N PHE A 225 -10.36 -6.33 18.85
CA PHE A 225 -10.77 -6.44 17.44
C PHE A 225 -12.29 -6.38 17.28
N PRO A 226 -12.92 -5.25 17.65
CA PRO A 226 -14.39 -5.14 17.60
C PRO A 226 -14.90 -5.30 16.18
N THR A 227 -16.11 -5.83 16.05
CA THR A 227 -16.80 -5.85 14.77
C THR A 227 -17.29 -4.45 14.41
N ARG A 228 -17.18 -4.12 13.12
CA ARG A 228 -17.74 -2.89 12.55
C ARG A 228 -18.66 -3.25 11.41
N ALA A 229 -19.97 -3.32 11.71
CA ALA A 229 -20.98 -3.60 10.71
C ALA A 229 -21.15 -2.43 9.74
N GLY A 230 -21.34 -2.73 8.46
CA GLY A 230 -21.51 -1.72 7.41
C GLY A 230 -21.71 -2.36 6.04
N PRO A 231 -21.81 -1.54 4.96
CA PRO A 231 -22.02 -2.03 3.60
C PRO A 231 -20.95 -3.05 3.14
N GLN A 232 -19.73 -2.94 3.67
CA GLN A 232 -18.61 -3.83 3.37
C GLN A 232 -18.89 -5.28 3.80
N CYS A 233 -19.81 -5.52 4.74
CA CYS A 233 -20.16 -6.86 5.20
C CYS A 233 -20.72 -7.74 4.07
N ARG A 234 -21.39 -7.15 3.08
CA ARG A 234 -21.92 -7.88 1.91
C ARG A 234 -20.85 -8.63 1.13
N TRP A 235 -19.62 -8.14 1.16
CA TRP A 235 -18.48 -8.67 0.41
C TRP A 235 -17.43 -9.31 1.33
N CYS A 236 -17.70 -9.33 2.64
CA CYS A 236 -16.76 -9.88 3.61
C CYS A 236 -16.71 -11.41 3.51
N GLN A 237 -15.53 -11.93 3.24
CA GLN A 237 -15.30 -13.37 3.18
C GLN A 237 -15.51 -14.09 4.52
N PHE A 238 -15.55 -13.34 5.63
CA PHE A 238 -15.72 -13.88 6.97
C PHE A 238 -17.16 -13.81 7.49
N ARG A 239 -18.13 -13.39 6.67
CA ARG A 239 -19.56 -13.36 7.05
C ARG A 239 -20.12 -14.79 7.21
N GLY A 240 -21.09 -14.95 8.12
CA GLY A 240 -21.74 -16.25 8.38
C GLY A 240 -22.38 -16.88 7.16
N GLU A 241 -23.09 -16.10 6.32
CA GLU A 241 -23.70 -16.55 5.06
C GLU A 241 -22.68 -17.15 4.07
N ALA A 242 -21.41 -16.75 4.15
CA ALA A 242 -20.32 -17.30 3.35
C ALA A 242 -19.57 -18.44 4.08
N GLY A 243 -20.15 -18.99 5.16
CA GLY A 243 -19.50 -20.01 6.00
C GLY A 243 -18.39 -19.46 6.90
N GLY A 244 -18.32 -18.14 7.07
CA GLY A 244 -17.30 -17.49 7.89
C GLY A 244 -17.67 -17.40 9.38
N PRO A 245 -16.73 -17.00 10.24
CA PRO A 245 -16.89 -16.97 11.70
C PRO A 245 -17.60 -15.71 12.23
N CYS A 246 -17.97 -14.76 11.38
CA CYS A 246 -18.60 -13.52 11.79
C CYS A 246 -20.12 -13.69 11.90
N GLY A 247 -20.67 -13.56 13.12
CA GLY A 247 -22.12 -13.70 13.38
C GLY A 247 -22.97 -12.46 13.04
N ILE A 248 -22.40 -11.37 12.50
CA ILE A 248 -23.15 -10.14 12.24
C ILE A 248 -24.07 -10.23 11.02
N TRP A 249 -23.79 -11.12 10.10
CA TRP A 249 -24.62 -11.44 8.94
C TRP A 249 -24.73 -12.96 8.85
N SER A 250 -25.53 -13.53 9.71
CA SER A 250 -25.95 -14.93 9.70
C SER A 250 -27.37 -15.03 9.16
#